data_ffb78f0dbb0aa9833610dd49721f9f8b
#
_entry.id   ffb78f0dbb0aa9833610dd49721f9f8b
#
_cell.length_a   1.000
_cell.length_b   1.000
_cell.length_c   1.000
_cell.angle_alpha   90.00
_cell.angle_beta   90.00
_cell.angle_gamma   90.00
#
_symmetry.space_group_name_H-M   'P 1'
#
loop_
_entity.id
_entity.type
_entity.pdbx_description
1 polymer ?
#
loop_
_entity_poly.entity_id
_entity_poly.type
_entity_poly.pdbx_seq_one_letter_code
_entity_poly.pdbx_strand_id
1 'polypeptide(L)'
;MNVAYVGSLVPAKGFDLLASAWPAVLAKVPDAQLFVVGSGKLYNRNSVLGKWNIADEKFENKFMKHITNDNQVLPSVHFLGVLGEEKNDLLLKCRVGVPNPSGNTETFGFTAIEMQSMGCNITTMKCSGYLDTVFTKRYLYYNSNNLAKNIIKLLLQKEHDYNEVYSFIKQNFSFDKIVLEWEQLFKEALPGHKLLHPYSIKKNPFYRLKFIKLGLQGMKFRFNFLNQLPTIEYFLQHSWDKVLWHINNK
;
A
#
# COMPACT_ATOMS: atom_id res chain seq x y z
N MET A 1 -4.95 -13.27 -17.26
CA MET A 1 -4.83 -11.84 -16.80
C MET A 1 -4.33 -11.80 -15.37
N ASN A 2 -3.10 -11.29 -15.12
CA ASN A 2 -2.40 -11.49 -13.86
C ASN A 2 -2.43 -10.26 -12.95
N VAL A 3 -2.71 -10.49 -11.67
CA VAL A 3 -2.69 -9.53 -10.57
C VAL A 3 -1.64 -9.97 -9.56
N ALA A 4 -0.79 -9.07 -9.07
CA ALA A 4 0.20 -9.35 -8.05
C ALA A 4 -0.13 -8.61 -6.74
N TYR A 5 0.05 -9.31 -5.63
CA TYR A 5 0.24 -8.75 -4.30
C TYR A 5 1.65 -9.05 -3.82
N VAL A 6 2.36 -8.05 -3.33
CA VAL A 6 3.68 -8.21 -2.71
C VAL A 6 3.68 -7.53 -1.37
N GLY A 7 3.87 -8.29 -0.31
CA GLY A 7 3.91 -7.75 1.05
C GLY A 7 3.73 -8.79 2.13
N SER A 8 3.95 -8.40 3.38
CA SER A 8 3.70 -9.26 4.53
C SER A 8 2.22 -9.61 4.65
N LEU A 9 1.92 -10.85 4.97
CA LEU A 9 0.55 -11.32 5.20
C LEU A 9 0.15 -11.10 6.66
N VAL A 10 -0.01 -9.81 6.99
CA VAL A 10 -0.45 -9.33 8.32
C VAL A 10 -1.62 -8.34 8.16
N PRO A 11 -2.45 -8.16 9.21
CA PRO A 11 -3.64 -7.29 9.12
C PRO A 11 -3.34 -5.87 8.63
N ALA A 12 -2.21 -5.30 9.05
CA ALA A 12 -1.80 -3.95 8.65
C ALA A 12 -1.54 -3.79 7.14
N LYS A 13 -1.25 -4.88 6.41
CA LYS A 13 -1.00 -4.86 4.96
C LYS A 13 -2.25 -5.19 4.12
N GLY A 14 -3.37 -5.54 4.74
CA GLY A 14 -4.69 -5.56 4.13
C GLY A 14 -4.90 -6.61 3.03
N PHE A 15 -4.17 -7.72 3.03
CA PHE A 15 -4.43 -8.79 2.06
C PHE A 15 -5.87 -9.32 2.14
N ASP A 16 -6.48 -9.30 3.31
CA ASP A 16 -7.89 -9.66 3.52
C ASP A 16 -8.86 -8.81 2.70
N LEU A 17 -8.54 -7.53 2.44
CA LEU A 17 -9.34 -6.68 1.57
C LEU A 17 -9.24 -7.13 0.10
N LEU A 18 -8.05 -7.51 -0.36
CA LEU A 18 -7.86 -8.05 -1.70
C LEU A 18 -8.56 -9.41 -1.86
N ALA A 19 -8.39 -10.31 -0.90
CA ALA A 19 -9.05 -11.60 -0.90
C ALA A 19 -10.59 -11.45 -0.92
N SER A 20 -11.15 -10.53 -0.13
CA SER A 20 -12.60 -10.28 -0.14
C SER A 20 -13.11 -9.68 -1.46
N ALA A 21 -12.26 -8.95 -2.18
CA ALA A 21 -12.59 -8.37 -3.48
C ALA A 21 -12.47 -9.39 -4.64
N TRP A 22 -11.72 -10.48 -4.45
CA TRP A 22 -11.34 -11.41 -5.51
C TRP A 22 -12.54 -12.13 -6.18
N PRO A 23 -13.57 -12.60 -5.47
CA PRO A 23 -14.75 -13.19 -6.10
C PRO A 23 -15.44 -12.25 -7.09
N ALA A 24 -15.51 -10.96 -6.78
CA ALA A 24 -16.10 -9.97 -7.68
C ALA A 24 -15.22 -9.71 -8.92
N VAL A 25 -13.90 -9.85 -8.81
CA VAL A 25 -12.97 -9.82 -9.95
C VAL A 25 -13.22 -11.01 -10.86
N LEU A 26 -13.26 -12.24 -10.31
CA LEU A 26 -13.51 -13.48 -11.07
C LEU A 26 -14.87 -13.49 -11.78
N ALA A 27 -15.89 -12.92 -11.15
CA ALA A 27 -17.22 -12.81 -11.77
C ALA A 27 -17.24 -11.96 -13.06
N LYS A 28 -16.26 -11.07 -13.25
CA LYS A 28 -16.14 -10.21 -14.45
C LYS A 28 -14.96 -10.57 -15.34
N VAL A 29 -13.91 -11.18 -14.77
CA VAL A 29 -12.70 -11.61 -15.46
C VAL A 29 -12.37 -13.04 -15.02
N PRO A 30 -13.06 -14.06 -15.54
CA PRO A 30 -12.96 -15.45 -15.06
C PRO A 30 -11.55 -16.07 -15.19
N ASP A 31 -10.75 -15.58 -16.13
CA ASP A 31 -9.36 -16.01 -16.38
C ASP A 31 -8.33 -15.23 -15.57
N ALA A 32 -8.76 -14.35 -14.65
CA ALA A 32 -7.84 -13.61 -13.79
C ALA A 32 -7.10 -14.55 -12.83
N GLN A 33 -5.79 -14.28 -12.64
CA GLN A 33 -4.92 -15.02 -11.74
C GLN A 33 -4.33 -14.04 -10.70
N LEU A 34 -4.35 -14.42 -9.43
CA LEU A 34 -3.78 -13.66 -8.31
C LEU A 34 -2.53 -14.35 -7.80
N PHE A 35 -1.41 -13.67 -7.92
CA PHE A 35 -0.13 -14.10 -7.39
C PHE A 35 0.19 -13.35 -6.10
N VAL A 36 0.42 -14.09 -5.03
CA VAL A 36 0.63 -13.57 -3.67
C VAL A 36 2.06 -13.88 -3.23
N VAL A 37 2.88 -12.84 -3.14
CA VAL A 37 4.27 -12.91 -2.71
C VAL A 37 4.39 -12.32 -1.31
N GLY A 38 4.85 -13.12 -0.37
CA GLY A 38 5.03 -12.74 1.02
C GLY A 38 4.68 -13.83 2.01
N SER A 39 4.80 -13.51 3.29
CA SER A 39 4.55 -14.45 4.39
C SER A 39 4.08 -13.71 5.64
N GLY A 40 3.28 -14.37 6.47
CA GLY A 40 2.93 -13.89 7.81
C GLY A 40 4.10 -13.83 8.79
N LYS A 41 5.22 -14.51 8.49
CA LYS A 41 6.42 -14.54 9.35
C LYS A 41 7.42 -13.41 9.08
N LEU A 42 7.19 -12.52 8.12
CA LEU A 42 8.17 -11.49 7.76
C LEU A 42 8.50 -10.52 8.91
N TYR A 43 7.53 -10.19 9.76
CA TYR A 43 7.75 -9.32 10.92
C TYR A 43 7.97 -10.08 12.23
N ASN A 44 7.42 -11.29 12.35
CA ASN A 44 7.58 -12.11 13.53
C ASN A 44 7.84 -13.55 13.13
N ARG A 45 9.11 -13.96 13.17
CA ARG A 45 9.54 -15.33 12.81
C ARG A 45 8.95 -16.42 13.70
N ASN A 46 8.54 -16.06 14.92
CA ASN A 46 7.97 -16.98 15.90
C ASN A 46 6.43 -17.06 15.82
N SER A 47 5.79 -16.37 14.86
CA SER A 47 4.34 -16.45 14.67
C SER A 47 3.93 -17.89 14.35
N VAL A 48 2.90 -18.35 15.06
CA VAL A 48 2.22 -19.61 14.75
C VAL A 48 1.31 -19.35 13.56
N LEU A 49 1.56 -20.07 12.48
CA LEU A 49 0.75 -19.96 11.26
C LEU A 49 -0.50 -20.82 11.37
N GLY A 50 -1.53 -20.45 10.65
CA GLY A 50 -2.76 -21.21 10.55
C GLY A 50 -2.64 -22.49 9.70
N LYS A 51 -3.78 -23.09 9.41
CA LYS A 51 -3.92 -24.37 8.68
C LYS A 51 -3.18 -24.40 7.33
N TRP A 52 -3.10 -23.26 6.66
CA TRP A 52 -2.53 -23.11 5.32
C TRP A 52 -1.04 -22.70 5.32
N ASN A 53 -0.45 -22.50 6.50
CA ASN A 53 0.93 -22.05 6.67
C ASN A 53 1.28 -20.73 5.99
N ILE A 54 0.32 -19.82 5.84
CA ILE A 54 0.45 -18.56 5.10
C ILE A 54 0.59 -17.38 6.06
N ALA A 55 -0.28 -17.30 7.08
CA ALA A 55 -0.36 -16.18 8.01
C ALA A 55 -0.75 -16.64 9.42
N ASP A 56 -0.75 -15.72 10.40
CA ASP A 56 -1.35 -15.98 11.71
C ASP A 56 -2.76 -16.54 11.55
N GLU A 57 -3.11 -17.56 12.36
CA GLU A 57 -4.35 -18.33 12.21
C GLU A 57 -5.60 -17.47 12.13
N LYS A 58 -5.72 -16.48 13.00
CA LYS A 58 -6.89 -15.60 13.04
C LYS A 58 -6.99 -14.75 11.77
N PHE A 59 -5.88 -14.25 11.28
CA PHE A 59 -5.84 -13.46 10.05
C PHE A 59 -6.00 -14.35 8.82
N GLU A 60 -5.37 -15.53 8.81
CA GLU A 60 -5.51 -16.52 7.75
C GLU A 60 -6.96 -16.92 7.53
N ASN A 61 -7.66 -17.28 8.61
CA ASN A 61 -9.10 -17.61 8.56
C ASN A 61 -9.97 -16.46 8.05
N LYS A 62 -9.56 -15.21 8.30
CA LYS A 62 -10.29 -14.04 7.83
C LYS A 62 -10.28 -13.90 6.31
N PHE A 63 -9.18 -14.19 5.65
CA PHE A 63 -9.08 -14.01 4.20
C PHE A 63 -9.33 -15.30 3.41
N MET A 64 -8.99 -16.48 3.96
CA MET A 64 -9.15 -17.76 3.25
C MET A 64 -10.60 -18.06 2.91
N LYS A 65 -11.56 -17.68 3.73
CA LYS A 65 -12.99 -17.88 3.45
C LYS A 65 -13.49 -17.26 2.14
N HIS A 66 -12.75 -16.30 1.57
CA HIS A 66 -13.10 -15.64 0.31
C HIS A 66 -12.43 -16.24 -0.92
N ILE A 67 -11.36 -17.02 -0.71
CA ILE A 67 -10.52 -17.55 -1.78
C ILE A 67 -10.32 -19.06 -1.67
N THR A 68 -11.21 -19.74 -0.94
CA THR A 68 -11.28 -21.20 -0.89
C THR A 68 -12.65 -21.69 -1.29
N ASN A 69 -12.70 -22.86 -1.90
CA ASN A 69 -13.89 -23.66 -2.13
C ASN A 69 -13.59 -25.10 -1.71
N ASP A 70 -14.52 -25.77 -1.01
CA ASP A 70 -14.38 -27.15 -0.53
C ASP A 70 -13.03 -27.43 0.18
N ASN A 71 -12.61 -26.50 1.04
CA ASN A 71 -11.30 -26.54 1.72
C ASN A 71 -10.08 -26.57 0.79
N GLN A 72 -10.22 -26.14 -0.44
CA GLN A 72 -9.09 -25.96 -1.37
C GLN A 72 -8.98 -24.48 -1.79
N VAL A 73 -7.75 -24.01 -1.95
CA VAL A 73 -7.51 -22.67 -2.51
C VAL A 73 -8.02 -22.62 -3.93
N LEU A 74 -8.71 -21.54 -4.30
CA LEU A 74 -9.18 -21.35 -5.68
C LEU A 74 -8.01 -21.50 -6.67
N PRO A 75 -8.21 -22.20 -7.79
CA PRO A 75 -7.17 -22.39 -8.81
C PRO A 75 -6.58 -21.08 -9.37
N SER A 76 -7.31 -19.98 -9.21
CA SER A 76 -6.89 -18.63 -9.61
C SER A 76 -6.01 -17.91 -8.58
N VAL A 77 -5.68 -18.52 -7.43
CA VAL A 77 -4.91 -17.87 -6.36
C VAL A 77 -3.67 -18.68 -6.05
N HIS A 78 -2.50 -18.06 -6.19
CA HIS A 78 -1.20 -18.68 -6.06
C HIS A 78 -0.39 -18.04 -4.93
N PHE A 79 -0.20 -18.73 -3.82
CA PHE A 79 0.68 -18.32 -2.73
C PHE A 79 2.10 -18.79 -3.02
N LEU A 80 3.03 -17.87 -3.24
CA LEU A 80 4.39 -18.16 -3.68
C LEU A 80 5.43 -18.05 -2.56
N GLY A 81 4.99 -17.69 -1.35
CA GLY A 81 5.92 -17.45 -0.26
C GLY A 81 6.77 -16.18 -0.47
N VAL A 82 7.95 -16.16 0.13
CA VAL A 82 8.90 -15.04 0.00
C VAL A 82 9.78 -15.32 -1.21
N LEU A 83 9.79 -14.40 -2.15
CA LEU A 83 10.65 -14.44 -3.34
C LEU A 83 11.75 -13.38 -3.23
N GLY A 84 12.92 -13.69 -3.77
CA GLY A 84 14.02 -12.77 -4.00
C GLY A 84 13.85 -11.99 -5.31
N GLU A 85 14.89 -12.03 -6.16
CA GLU A 85 14.88 -11.35 -7.48
C GLU A 85 13.91 -11.99 -8.47
N GLU A 86 13.57 -13.26 -8.30
CA GLU A 86 12.58 -14.02 -9.10
C GLU A 86 11.20 -13.34 -9.10
N LYS A 87 10.94 -12.53 -8.09
CA LYS A 87 9.77 -11.65 -8.02
C LYS A 87 9.64 -10.77 -9.27
N ASN A 88 10.76 -10.32 -9.83
CA ASN A 88 10.75 -9.41 -10.98
C ASN A 88 10.19 -10.09 -12.22
N ASP A 89 10.57 -11.35 -12.49
CA ASP A 89 10.04 -12.13 -13.62
C ASP A 89 8.54 -12.39 -13.50
N LEU A 90 8.05 -12.54 -12.28
CA LEU A 90 6.63 -12.63 -12.00
C LEU A 90 5.92 -11.31 -12.29
N LEU A 91 6.47 -10.18 -11.78
CA LEU A 91 5.86 -8.88 -11.92
C LEU A 91 5.79 -8.41 -13.38
N LEU A 92 6.80 -8.75 -14.21
CA LEU A 92 6.77 -8.52 -15.66
C LEU A 92 5.57 -9.19 -16.37
N LYS A 93 5.03 -10.27 -15.81
CA LYS A 93 3.85 -10.98 -16.32
C LYS A 93 2.54 -10.48 -15.72
N CYS A 94 2.60 -9.56 -14.75
CA CYS A 94 1.43 -9.04 -14.05
C CYS A 94 1.02 -7.68 -14.59
N ARG A 95 -0.25 -7.54 -14.91
CA ARG A 95 -0.83 -6.29 -15.41
C ARG A 95 -1.19 -5.33 -14.28
N VAL A 96 -1.59 -5.86 -13.13
CA VAL A 96 -2.07 -5.08 -11.98
C VAL A 96 -1.27 -5.43 -10.76
N GLY A 97 -0.76 -4.42 -10.08
CA GLY A 97 -0.13 -4.51 -8.77
C GLY A 97 -1.05 -3.94 -7.68
N VAL A 98 -1.17 -4.68 -6.58
CA VAL A 98 -1.95 -4.27 -5.41
C VAL A 98 -1.04 -4.29 -4.18
N PRO A 99 -0.17 -3.28 -4.02
CA PRO A 99 0.66 -3.16 -2.82
C PRO A 99 -0.20 -2.63 -1.67
N ASN A 100 -0.09 -3.24 -0.48
CA ASN A 100 -0.73 -2.81 0.76
C ASN A 100 -2.15 -2.21 0.59
N PRO A 101 -3.17 -2.98 0.22
CA PRO A 101 -4.51 -2.48 -0.06
C PRO A 101 -5.21 -1.80 1.11
N SER A 102 -4.71 -1.91 2.35
CA SER A 102 -5.20 -1.15 3.50
C SER A 102 -4.68 0.29 3.56
N GLY A 103 -3.51 0.56 2.97
CA GLY A 103 -2.78 1.83 3.12
C GLY A 103 -2.24 2.10 4.53
N ASN A 104 -2.54 1.23 5.50
CA ASN A 104 -2.07 1.38 6.88
C ASN A 104 -0.55 1.22 6.96
N THR A 105 0.07 2.05 7.78
CA THR A 105 1.53 2.03 8.01
C THR A 105 2.38 2.24 6.75
N GLU A 106 1.77 2.68 5.63
CA GLU A 106 2.53 2.95 4.42
C GLU A 106 3.03 4.40 4.40
N THR A 107 4.34 4.56 4.49
CA THR A 107 4.99 5.88 4.57
C THR A 107 5.57 6.33 3.24
N PHE A 108 6.04 5.39 2.41
CA PHE A 108 6.65 5.67 1.11
C PHE A 108 6.06 4.81 -0.02
N GLY A 109 6.00 3.49 0.16
CA GLY A 109 5.43 2.59 -0.84
C GLY A 109 6.44 2.03 -1.84
N PHE A 110 7.58 1.56 -1.38
CA PHE A 110 8.62 0.93 -2.20
C PHE A 110 8.07 -0.13 -3.14
N THR A 111 7.18 -1.00 -2.64
CA THR A 111 6.58 -2.06 -3.43
C THR A 111 5.79 -1.53 -4.64
N ALA A 112 5.19 -0.32 -4.52
CA ALA A 112 4.51 0.28 -5.67
C ALA A 112 5.50 0.74 -6.75
N ILE A 113 6.69 1.23 -6.35
CA ILE A 113 7.76 1.58 -7.29
C ILE A 113 8.26 0.33 -8.00
N GLU A 114 8.58 -0.74 -7.27
CA GLU A 114 9.02 -2.01 -7.83
C GLU A 114 8.02 -2.58 -8.83
N MET A 115 6.74 -2.63 -8.48
CA MET A 115 5.69 -3.12 -9.37
C MET A 115 5.56 -2.27 -10.65
N GLN A 116 5.62 -0.95 -10.53
CA GLN A 116 5.54 -0.04 -11.68
C GLN A 116 6.77 -0.15 -12.57
N SER A 117 7.97 -0.32 -12.02
CA SER A 117 9.18 -0.53 -12.82
C SER A 117 9.12 -1.81 -13.65
N MET A 118 8.33 -2.80 -13.22
CA MET A 118 8.09 -4.04 -13.95
C MET A 118 6.81 -3.99 -14.82
N GLY A 119 6.18 -2.84 -14.96
CA GLY A 119 5.05 -2.64 -15.85
C GLY A 119 3.66 -2.86 -15.23
N CYS A 120 3.55 -3.06 -13.93
CA CYS A 120 2.23 -3.18 -13.30
C CYS A 120 1.53 -1.82 -13.18
N ASN A 121 0.23 -1.79 -13.49
CA ASN A 121 -0.65 -0.70 -13.06
C ASN A 121 -1.00 -0.85 -11.57
N ILE A 122 -0.91 0.22 -10.82
CA ILE A 122 -1.16 0.17 -9.37
C ILE A 122 -2.58 0.56 -9.02
N THR A 123 -3.21 -0.24 -8.15
CA THR A 123 -4.40 0.15 -7.40
C THR A 123 -4.26 -0.23 -5.93
N THR A 124 -4.47 0.73 -5.05
CA THR A 124 -4.37 0.55 -3.60
C THR A 124 -5.07 1.70 -2.87
N MET A 125 -5.12 1.64 -1.53
CA MET A 125 -5.67 2.72 -0.72
C MET A 125 -4.86 4.01 -0.89
N LYS A 126 -5.56 5.14 -1.05
CA LYS A 126 -4.92 6.45 -1.13
C LYS A 126 -4.35 6.84 0.23
N CYS A 127 -3.04 6.95 0.31
CA CYS A 127 -2.31 7.43 1.49
C CYS A 127 -1.11 8.28 1.04
N SER A 128 -0.47 8.97 1.99
CA SER A 128 0.61 9.93 1.70
C SER A 128 1.73 9.32 0.85
N GLY A 129 2.25 8.15 1.21
CA GLY A 129 3.33 7.51 0.47
C GLY A 129 2.98 7.20 -0.98
N TYR A 130 1.76 6.72 -1.24
CA TYR A 130 1.34 6.41 -2.61
C TYR A 130 1.03 7.64 -3.46
N LEU A 131 0.79 8.80 -2.84
CA LEU A 131 0.66 10.05 -3.60
C LEU A 131 1.96 10.47 -4.28
N ASP A 132 3.09 10.10 -3.70
CA ASP A 132 4.41 10.42 -4.26
C ASP A 132 4.92 9.33 -5.20
N THR A 133 4.63 8.06 -4.91
CA THR A 133 5.24 6.91 -5.59
C THR A 133 4.40 6.28 -6.68
N VAL A 134 3.08 6.52 -6.72
CA VAL A 134 2.20 5.99 -7.78
C VAL A 134 1.99 7.00 -8.88
N PHE A 135 2.30 6.64 -10.12
CA PHE A 135 2.14 7.49 -11.29
C PHE A 135 0.66 7.77 -11.58
N THR A 136 -0.13 6.72 -11.78
CA THR A 136 -1.55 6.84 -12.18
C THR A 136 -2.47 6.92 -10.97
N LYS A 137 -2.58 8.09 -10.35
CA LYS A 137 -3.30 8.31 -9.08
C LYS A 137 -4.81 8.10 -9.14
N ARG A 138 -5.44 8.08 -10.32
CA ARG A 138 -6.89 7.87 -10.50
C ARG A 138 -7.38 6.49 -10.03
N TYR A 139 -6.48 5.52 -9.87
CA TYR A 139 -6.78 4.19 -9.35
C TYR A 139 -6.47 4.01 -7.87
N LEU A 140 -6.03 5.07 -7.19
CA LEU A 140 -5.97 5.11 -5.74
C LEU A 140 -7.38 5.36 -5.18
N TYR A 141 -7.82 4.53 -4.24
CA TYR A 141 -9.17 4.62 -3.68
C TYR A 141 -9.14 5.06 -2.21
N TYR A 142 -10.25 5.65 -1.78
CA TYR A 142 -10.50 5.99 -0.36
C TYR A 142 -11.28 4.90 0.38
N ASN A 143 -12.03 4.08 -0.37
CA ASN A 143 -12.85 3.01 0.18
C ASN A 143 -12.50 1.69 -0.52
N SER A 144 -12.18 0.66 0.26
CA SER A 144 -11.81 -0.68 -0.23
C SER A 144 -12.88 -1.34 -1.12
N ASN A 145 -14.14 -0.89 -1.04
CA ASN A 145 -15.21 -1.34 -1.93
C ASN A 145 -14.92 -1.04 -3.41
N ASN A 146 -14.03 -0.09 -3.69
CA ASN A 146 -13.61 0.23 -5.06
C ASN A 146 -12.47 -0.66 -5.57
N LEU A 147 -11.87 -1.49 -4.74
CA LEU A 147 -10.69 -2.30 -5.11
C LEU A 147 -11.02 -3.25 -6.28
N ALA A 148 -12.09 -4.06 -6.15
CA ALA A 148 -12.49 -4.97 -7.23
C ALA A 148 -12.76 -4.23 -8.55
N LYS A 149 -13.52 -3.13 -8.50
CA LYS A 149 -13.83 -2.29 -9.68
C LYS A 149 -12.56 -1.78 -10.36
N ASN A 150 -11.58 -1.33 -9.58
CA ASN A 150 -10.32 -0.82 -10.13
C ASN A 150 -9.49 -1.94 -10.76
N ILE A 151 -9.38 -3.10 -10.10
CA ILE A 151 -8.68 -4.27 -10.65
C ILE A 151 -9.30 -4.65 -11.99
N ILE A 152 -10.63 -4.83 -12.05
CA ILE A 152 -11.36 -5.19 -13.27
C ILE A 152 -11.07 -4.17 -14.38
N LYS A 153 -11.18 -2.87 -14.08
CA LYS A 153 -10.94 -1.81 -15.06
C LYS A 153 -9.51 -1.87 -15.61
N LEU A 154 -8.52 -2.07 -14.73
CA LEU A 154 -7.11 -2.17 -15.12
C LEU A 154 -6.80 -3.45 -15.92
N LEU A 155 -7.43 -4.57 -15.59
CA LEU A 155 -7.28 -5.82 -16.37
C LEU A 155 -7.86 -5.69 -17.78
N LEU A 156 -9.01 -5.02 -17.92
CA LEU A 156 -9.72 -4.87 -19.20
C LEU A 156 -9.27 -3.65 -20.02
N GLN A 157 -8.44 -2.78 -19.48
CA GLN A 157 -7.94 -1.60 -20.19
C GLN A 157 -7.11 -2.03 -21.41
N LYS A 158 -7.40 -1.49 -22.61
CA LYS A 158 -6.70 -1.86 -23.85
C LYS A 158 -5.28 -1.31 -23.90
N GLU A 159 -5.10 -0.06 -23.49
CA GLU A 159 -3.83 0.64 -23.52
C GLU A 159 -3.16 0.62 -22.15
N HIS A 160 -1.87 0.43 -22.15
CA HIS A 160 -1.02 0.53 -20.98
C HIS A 160 0.18 1.40 -21.35
N ASP A 161 0.27 2.56 -20.72
CA ASP A 161 1.34 3.51 -20.99
C ASP A 161 2.57 3.16 -20.14
N TYR A 162 3.21 2.05 -20.51
CA TYR A 162 4.41 1.58 -19.84
C TYR A 162 5.55 2.61 -19.92
N ASN A 163 5.70 3.30 -21.05
CA ASN A 163 6.82 4.22 -21.27
C ASN A 163 6.74 5.45 -20.35
N GLU A 164 5.54 6.02 -20.15
CA GLU A 164 5.35 7.13 -19.23
C GLU A 164 5.59 6.70 -17.78
N VAL A 165 5.05 5.54 -17.37
CA VAL A 165 5.27 4.99 -16.04
C VAL A 165 6.74 4.71 -15.79
N TYR A 166 7.43 4.06 -16.75
CA TYR A 166 8.85 3.78 -16.65
C TYR A 166 9.69 5.07 -16.57
N SER A 167 9.38 6.06 -17.40
CA SER A 167 10.05 7.36 -17.38
C SER A 167 9.88 8.07 -16.03
N PHE A 168 8.67 8.06 -15.47
CA PHE A 168 8.40 8.60 -14.14
C PHE A 168 9.24 7.90 -13.06
N ILE A 169 9.27 6.55 -13.06
CA ILE A 169 10.06 5.78 -12.09
C ILE A 169 11.55 6.09 -12.24
N LYS A 170 12.07 6.06 -13.46
CA LYS A 170 13.48 6.35 -13.74
C LYS A 170 13.90 7.76 -13.32
N GLN A 171 13.09 8.76 -13.62
CA GLN A 171 13.38 10.16 -13.31
C GLN A 171 13.29 10.48 -11.81
N ASN A 172 12.47 9.76 -11.05
CA ASN A 172 12.24 10.10 -9.65
C ASN A 172 12.89 9.13 -8.66
N PHE A 173 13.13 7.88 -9.03
CA PHE A 173 13.52 6.83 -8.09
C PHE A 173 14.71 5.98 -8.56
N SER A 174 15.41 6.37 -9.67
CA SER A 174 16.61 5.64 -10.09
C SER A 174 17.76 5.85 -9.10
N PHE A 175 18.61 4.84 -8.99
CA PHE A 175 19.82 4.90 -8.17
C PHE A 175 20.71 6.08 -8.56
N ASP A 176 20.89 6.31 -9.87
CA ASP A 176 21.72 7.41 -10.38
C ASP A 176 21.25 8.77 -9.85
N LYS A 177 19.93 9.02 -9.89
CA LYS A 177 19.37 10.25 -9.35
C LYS A 177 19.58 10.36 -7.84
N ILE A 178 19.28 9.31 -7.10
CA ILE A 178 19.38 9.31 -5.64
C ILE A 178 20.84 9.52 -5.21
N VAL A 179 21.79 8.87 -5.88
CA VAL A 179 23.24 9.05 -5.61
C VAL A 179 23.65 10.50 -5.84
N LEU A 180 23.25 11.10 -6.97
CA LEU A 180 23.57 12.50 -7.26
C LEU A 180 22.98 13.46 -6.22
N GLU A 181 21.75 13.25 -5.78
CA GLU A 181 21.12 14.06 -4.73
C GLU A 181 21.86 13.91 -3.38
N TRP A 182 22.29 12.70 -3.02
CA TRP A 182 23.10 12.48 -1.82
C TRP A 182 24.48 13.12 -1.93
N GLU A 183 25.16 12.99 -3.07
CA GLU A 183 26.45 13.66 -3.29
C GLU A 183 26.34 15.17 -3.15
N GLN A 184 25.29 15.77 -3.73
CA GLN A 184 25.04 17.19 -3.59
C GLN A 184 24.80 17.56 -2.12
N LEU A 185 23.93 16.82 -1.41
CA LEU A 185 23.66 17.05 0.00
C LEU A 185 24.94 16.98 0.84
N PHE A 186 25.79 16.00 0.62
CA PHE A 186 27.07 15.89 1.34
C PHE A 186 28.04 17.03 1.02
N LYS A 187 28.09 17.48 -0.23
CA LYS A 187 28.90 18.66 -0.60
C LYS A 187 28.40 19.93 0.10
N GLU A 188 27.09 20.11 0.19
CA GLU A 188 26.46 21.25 0.86
C GLU A 188 26.58 21.18 2.40
N ALA A 189 26.67 19.97 2.97
CA ALA A 189 26.76 19.74 4.42
C ALA A 189 28.19 19.87 4.97
N LEU A 190 29.19 20.24 4.16
CA LEU A 190 30.58 20.42 4.62
C LEU A 190 30.68 21.52 5.69
N PRO A 191 31.63 21.40 6.70
CA PRO A 191 31.77 22.35 7.78
C PRO A 191 31.99 23.78 7.26
N GLY A 192 31.18 24.72 7.69
CA GLY A 192 31.26 26.14 7.30
C GLY A 192 30.04 26.65 6.52
N HIS A 193 29.21 25.81 5.95
CA HIS A 193 27.95 26.24 5.38
C HIS A 193 26.90 26.45 6.49
N LYS A 194 26.53 27.72 6.73
CA LYS A 194 25.33 28.03 7.50
C LYS A 194 24.13 27.53 6.74
N LEU A 195 23.26 26.72 7.36
CA LEU A 195 21.94 26.41 6.80
C LEU A 195 21.26 27.72 6.39
N LEU A 196 21.11 27.95 5.09
CA LEU A 196 20.50 29.17 4.54
C LEU A 196 19.09 29.40 5.06
N HIS A 197 18.41 28.34 5.47
CA HIS A 197 17.08 28.39 6.07
C HIS A 197 16.98 27.41 7.24
N PRO A 198 17.27 27.85 8.48
CA PRO A 198 17.05 27.01 9.66
C PRO A 198 15.56 26.63 9.69
N TYR A 199 15.28 25.32 9.64
CA TYR A 199 13.92 24.81 9.73
C TYR A 199 13.31 25.24 11.06
N SER A 200 12.35 26.16 11.01
CA SER A 200 11.66 26.61 12.20
C SER A 200 10.48 25.69 12.48
N ILE A 201 10.59 24.87 13.50
CA ILE A 201 9.49 24.01 14.00
C ILE A 201 8.25 24.84 14.32
N LYS A 202 8.42 26.14 14.70
CA LYS A 202 7.30 27.07 14.96
C LYS A 202 6.46 27.38 13.71
N LYS A 203 6.97 27.16 12.50
CA LYS A 203 6.23 27.35 11.24
C LYS A 203 5.56 26.08 10.74
N ASN A 204 5.72 24.95 11.43
CA ASN A 204 5.02 23.73 11.07
C ASN A 204 3.52 23.89 11.39
N PRO A 205 2.62 23.89 10.38
CA PRO A 205 1.18 24.04 10.60
C PRO A 205 0.61 22.94 11.49
N PHE A 206 1.29 21.80 11.59
CA PHE A 206 0.90 20.67 12.44
C PHE A 206 1.40 20.78 13.89
N TYR A 207 2.16 21.83 14.24
CA TYR A 207 2.68 22.00 15.60
C TYR A 207 1.56 22.06 16.66
N ARG A 208 0.49 22.76 16.38
CA ARG A 208 -0.70 22.83 17.27
C ARG A 208 -1.41 21.48 17.36
N LEU A 209 -1.52 20.75 16.24
CA LEU A 209 -2.10 19.41 16.21
C LEU A 209 -1.29 18.39 17.02
N LYS A 210 0.05 18.55 17.10
CA LYS A 210 0.91 17.72 17.94
C LYS A 210 0.53 17.82 19.41
N PHE A 211 0.25 19.02 19.94
CA PHE A 211 -0.18 19.19 21.33
C PHE A 211 -1.56 18.59 21.60
N ILE A 212 -2.49 18.74 20.68
CA ILE A 212 -3.82 18.11 20.76
C ILE A 212 -3.66 16.59 20.77
N LYS A 213 -2.82 16.05 19.91
CA LYS A 213 -2.50 14.61 19.84
C LYS A 213 -1.90 14.11 21.14
N LEU A 214 -0.90 14.80 21.68
CA LEU A 214 -0.24 14.44 22.95
C LEU A 214 -1.21 14.52 24.14
N GLY A 215 -2.06 15.55 24.18
CA GLY A 215 -3.09 15.69 25.21
C GLY A 215 -4.11 14.55 25.18
N LEU A 216 -4.57 14.14 24.00
CA LEU A 216 -5.51 13.03 23.84
C LEU A 216 -4.84 11.66 24.10
N GLN A 217 -3.57 11.48 23.74
CA GLN A 217 -2.81 10.29 24.13
C GLN A 217 -2.66 10.19 25.63
N GLY A 218 -2.38 11.30 26.32
CA GLY A 218 -2.32 11.37 27.78
C GLY A 218 -3.68 11.03 28.43
N MET A 219 -4.78 11.51 27.87
CA MET A 219 -6.12 11.16 28.35
C MET A 219 -6.45 9.68 28.12
N LYS A 220 -6.11 9.12 26.95
CA LYS A 220 -6.28 7.68 26.67
C LYS A 220 -5.46 6.81 27.63
N PHE A 221 -4.25 7.23 27.97
CA PHE A 221 -3.43 6.55 28.96
C PHE A 221 -4.05 6.58 30.37
N ARG A 222 -4.65 7.72 30.73
CA ARG A 222 -5.31 7.91 32.04
C ARG A 222 -6.67 7.22 32.17
N PHE A 223 -7.40 7.08 31.05
CA PHE A 223 -8.75 6.53 31.02
C PHE A 223 -8.84 5.43 29.98
N ASN A 224 -8.72 4.17 30.41
CA ASN A 224 -8.70 2.99 29.51
C ASN A 224 -9.91 2.87 28.58
N PHE A 225 -11.09 3.35 28.99
CA PHE A 225 -12.29 3.30 28.12
C PHE A 225 -12.14 4.19 26.87
N LEU A 226 -11.28 5.22 26.91
CA LEU A 226 -11.00 6.08 25.74
C LEU A 226 -10.12 5.41 24.69
N ASN A 227 -9.51 4.26 24.99
CA ASN A 227 -8.74 3.49 24.00
C ASN A 227 -9.62 2.91 22.87
N GLN A 228 -10.92 2.79 23.10
CA GLN A 228 -11.88 2.38 22.07
C GLN A 228 -12.23 3.51 21.09
N LEU A 229 -11.92 4.77 21.45
CA LEU A 229 -12.14 5.90 20.54
C LEU A 229 -11.11 5.87 19.40
N PRO A 230 -11.55 6.16 18.17
CA PRO A 230 -10.64 6.27 17.04
C PRO A 230 -9.56 7.32 17.28
N THR A 231 -8.43 7.20 16.58
CA THR A 231 -7.35 8.17 16.66
C THR A 231 -7.77 9.51 16.01
N ILE A 232 -7.09 10.60 16.39
CA ILE A 232 -7.35 11.91 15.73
C ILE A 232 -7.05 11.82 14.24
N GLU A 233 -6.01 11.12 13.86
CA GLU A 233 -5.67 10.89 12.47
C GLU A 233 -6.83 10.23 11.72
N TYR A 234 -7.47 9.23 12.32
CA TYR A 234 -8.66 8.59 11.75
C TYR A 234 -9.81 9.58 11.61
N PHE A 235 -10.07 10.41 12.62
CA PHE A 235 -11.11 11.43 12.58
C PHE A 235 -10.82 12.50 11.52
N LEU A 236 -9.61 13.03 11.47
CA LEU A 236 -9.22 14.03 10.51
C LEU A 236 -9.27 13.48 9.09
N GLN A 237 -8.79 12.26 8.87
CA GLN A 237 -8.80 11.61 7.57
C GLN A 237 -10.24 11.35 7.11
N HIS A 238 -11.12 10.80 7.95
CA HIS A 238 -12.52 10.54 7.60
C HIS A 238 -13.35 11.82 7.41
N SER A 239 -13.10 12.85 8.21
CA SER A 239 -13.80 14.13 8.07
C SER A 239 -13.36 14.87 6.82
N TRP A 240 -12.05 14.85 6.52
CA TRP A 240 -11.48 15.48 5.34
C TRP A 240 -11.88 14.76 4.06
N ASP A 241 -11.93 13.45 4.06
CA ASP A 241 -12.40 12.64 2.94
C ASP A 241 -13.88 12.92 2.61
N LYS A 242 -14.73 13.12 3.63
CA LYS A 242 -16.12 13.56 3.43
C LYS A 242 -16.23 14.95 2.83
N VAL A 243 -15.41 15.88 3.29
CA VAL A 243 -15.38 17.28 2.76
C VAL A 243 -14.90 17.26 1.30
N LEU A 244 -13.82 16.55 1.00
CA LEU A 244 -13.31 16.44 -0.37
C LEU A 244 -14.29 15.70 -1.29
N TRP A 245 -15.00 14.68 -0.80
CA TRP A 245 -16.04 14.01 -1.57
C TRP A 245 -17.17 14.99 -1.94
N HIS A 246 -17.61 15.85 -1.03
CA HIS A 246 -18.65 16.85 -1.29
C HIS A 246 -18.19 17.97 -2.24
N ILE A 247 -16.90 18.33 -2.22
CA ILE A 247 -16.33 19.34 -3.12
C ILE A 247 -16.20 18.80 -4.54
N ASN A 248 -15.82 17.51 -4.69
CA ASN A 248 -15.57 16.91 -6.00
C ASN A 248 -16.85 16.35 -6.68
N ASN A 249 -17.98 16.34 -5.98
CA ASN A 249 -19.27 15.85 -6.52
C ASN A 249 -20.33 16.98 -6.62
N LYS A 250 -19.93 18.22 -6.51
CA LYS A 250 -20.67 19.41 -6.96
C LYS A 250 -20.08 19.91 -8.27
#